data_e37c422231632048b50319eb1c1340a2
#
_entry.id   e37c422231632048b50319eb1c1340a2
#
_cell.length_a   1.000
_cell.length_b   1.000
_cell.length_c   1.000
_cell.angle_alpha   90.00
_cell.angle_beta   90.00
_cell.angle_gamma   90.00
#
_symmetry.space_group_name_H-M   'P 1'
#
loop_
_entity.id
_entity.type
_entity.pdbx_description
1 polymer ?
#
loop_
_entity_poly.entity_id
_entity_poly.type
_entity_poly.pdbx_seq_one_letter_code
_entity_poly.pdbx_strand_id
1 'polypeptide(L)'
;MPSRERFSCRCIIGNTYPDSENWDKNICVRIISSDSIDVDKLDYLTRDNHMTGEIAPKMDIKILLACLTITENKELKYVAKAIPAVQTVVDSRDILYLWVYHHHISIYTDYIIGRILKRCMTLYDEHRGQALEEMNREEYFSPKAITDYLITDDDIYSHLRKIYVLSLERKTDDFNTIT
;
A
#
# COMPACT_ATOMS: atom_id res chain seq x y z
N MET A 1 7.01 4.43 25.22
CA MET A 1 6.98 5.34 24.07
C MET A 1 6.52 6.71 24.51
N PRO A 2 7.22 7.80 24.15
CA PRO A 2 6.79 9.17 24.44
C PRO A 2 5.42 9.46 23.84
N SER A 3 4.68 10.40 24.42
CA SER A 3 3.29 10.71 24.03
C SER A 3 3.15 11.19 22.56
N ARG A 4 4.19 11.82 22.02
CA ARG A 4 4.25 12.28 20.63
C ARG A 4 4.31 11.14 19.61
N GLU A 5 5.10 10.12 19.85
CA GLU A 5 5.22 8.95 18.94
C GLU A 5 3.90 8.19 18.86
N ARG A 6 3.18 8.02 19.96
CA ARG A 6 1.86 7.41 19.96
C ARG A 6 0.84 8.18 19.13
N PHE A 7 0.89 9.51 19.13
CA PHE A 7 0.00 10.34 18.33
C PHE A 7 0.28 10.19 16.83
N SER A 8 1.55 10.27 16.42
CA SER A 8 1.95 10.10 15.01
C SER A 8 1.55 8.72 14.47
N CYS A 9 1.78 7.64 15.24
CA CYS A 9 1.34 6.31 14.86
C CYS A 9 -0.19 6.23 14.67
N ARG A 10 -0.98 6.89 15.54
CA ARG A 10 -2.44 6.91 15.40
C ARG A 10 -2.89 7.65 14.15
N CYS A 11 -2.23 8.75 13.79
CA CYS A 11 -2.50 9.48 12.56
C CYS A 11 -2.25 8.62 11.31
N ILE A 12 -1.16 7.86 11.29
CA ILE A 12 -0.82 6.99 10.16
C ILE A 12 -1.79 5.81 10.03
N ILE A 13 -2.15 5.19 11.17
CA ILE A 13 -3.02 4.00 11.20
C ILE A 13 -4.52 4.39 11.07
N GLY A 14 -4.89 5.66 11.25
CA GLY A 14 -6.28 6.10 11.27
C GLY A 14 -7.04 5.78 12.56
N ASN A 15 -6.32 5.47 13.67
CA ASN A 15 -6.93 5.03 14.92
C ASN A 15 -7.25 6.21 15.83
N THR A 16 -8.53 6.58 15.94
CA THR A 16 -9.01 7.68 16.78
C THR A 16 -8.94 7.34 18.28
N TYR A 17 -8.96 8.38 19.11
CA TYR A 17 -9.06 8.25 20.56
C TYR A 17 -10.51 8.00 20.97
N PRO A 18 -10.77 7.10 21.93
CA PRO A 18 -12.12 6.82 22.40
C PRO A 18 -12.73 7.98 23.20
N ASP A 19 -11.89 8.82 23.81
CA ASP A 19 -12.32 9.88 24.72
C ASP A 19 -12.75 11.13 23.93
N SER A 20 -13.91 11.67 24.28
CA SER A 20 -14.45 12.90 23.68
C SER A 20 -13.59 14.14 23.92
N GLU A 21 -12.73 14.11 24.94
CA GLU A 21 -11.80 15.21 25.24
C GLU A 21 -10.69 15.37 24.21
N ASN A 22 -10.32 14.30 23.50
CA ASN A 22 -9.28 14.30 22.45
C ASN A 22 -9.85 14.60 21.04
N TRP A 23 -10.94 15.35 20.94
CA TRP A 23 -11.58 15.63 19.66
C TRP A 23 -10.67 16.35 18.65
N ASP A 24 -9.81 17.25 19.13
CA ASP A 24 -8.80 17.96 18.34
C ASP A 24 -7.79 16.99 17.67
N LYS A 25 -7.31 16.03 18.44
CA LYS A 25 -6.43 14.96 17.94
C LYS A 25 -7.16 14.04 16.97
N ASN A 26 -8.43 13.75 17.25
CA ASN A 26 -9.26 12.92 16.36
C ASN A 26 -9.49 13.60 15.01
N ILE A 27 -9.65 14.94 14.98
CA ILE A 27 -9.70 15.70 13.73
C ILE A 27 -8.38 15.54 12.95
N CYS A 28 -7.21 15.68 13.60
CA CYS A 28 -5.93 15.48 12.94
C CYS A 28 -5.78 14.06 12.37
N VAL A 29 -6.20 13.05 13.13
CA VAL A 29 -6.20 11.66 12.65
C VAL A 29 -7.07 11.54 11.39
N ARG A 30 -8.30 12.08 11.41
CA ARG A 30 -9.23 12.01 10.28
C ARG A 30 -8.78 12.79 9.04
N ILE A 31 -8.05 13.89 9.22
CA ILE A 31 -7.46 14.62 8.09
C ILE A 31 -6.40 13.78 7.38
N ILE A 32 -5.58 13.06 8.14
CA ILE A 32 -4.45 12.29 7.60
C ILE A 32 -4.90 10.94 7.06
N SER A 33 -5.74 10.22 7.81
CA SER A 33 -6.21 8.88 7.44
C SER A 33 -7.64 8.67 7.91
N SER A 34 -8.58 8.52 6.98
CA SER A 34 -10.00 8.29 7.27
C SER A 34 -10.68 7.48 6.16
N ASP A 35 -11.91 7.03 6.43
CA ASP A 35 -12.75 6.34 5.42
C ASP A 35 -13.33 7.32 4.38
N SER A 36 -13.31 8.64 4.67
CA SER A 36 -13.77 9.68 3.75
C SER A 36 -12.60 10.27 2.92
N ILE A 37 -12.69 11.53 2.51
CA ILE A 37 -11.60 12.24 1.82
C ILE A 37 -10.57 12.66 2.87
N ASP A 38 -9.37 12.14 2.74
CA ASP A 38 -8.21 12.44 3.57
C ASP A 38 -7.02 12.88 2.72
N VAL A 39 -5.95 13.32 3.38
CA VAL A 39 -4.74 13.83 2.72
C VAL A 39 -4.05 12.72 1.91
N ASP A 40 -4.04 11.49 2.41
CA ASP A 40 -3.45 10.35 1.71
C ASP A 40 -4.15 10.09 0.38
N LYS A 41 -5.51 10.07 0.38
CA LYS A 41 -6.29 9.93 -0.85
C LYS A 41 -6.04 11.06 -1.84
N LEU A 42 -6.02 12.31 -1.37
CA LEU A 42 -5.75 13.46 -2.23
C LEU A 42 -4.34 13.42 -2.83
N ASP A 43 -3.34 12.96 -2.06
CA ASP A 43 -1.97 12.83 -2.54
C ASP A 43 -1.86 11.77 -3.64
N TYR A 44 -2.24 10.52 -3.35
CA TYR A 44 -2.04 9.46 -4.33
C TYR A 44 -2.90 9.65 -5.58
N LEU A 45 -4.16 10.11 -5.45
CA LEU A 45 -5.00 10.39 -6.62
C LEU A 45 -4.40 11.48 -7.51
N THR A 46 -3.84 12.54 -6.92
CA THR A 46 -3.19 13.61 -7.70
C THR A 46 -1.94 13.12 -8.39
N ARG A 47 -1.08 12.40 -7.68
CA ARG A 47 0.18 11.88 -8.17
C ARG A 47 -0.04 10.83 -9.27
N ASP A 48 -0.92 9.88 -9.01
CA ASP A 48 -1.18 8.79 -9.95
C ASP A 48 -1.88 9.29 -11.21
N ASN A 49 -2.80 10.27 -11.08
CA ASN A 49 -3.40 10.93 -12.25
C ASN A 49 -2.34 11.63 -13.10
N HIS A 50 -1.39 12.32 -12.48
CA HIS A 50 -0.28 12.94 -13.20
C HIS A 50 0.60 11.90 -13.90
N MET A 51 0.96 10.83 -13.23
CA MET A 51 1.81 9.76 -13.77
C MET A 51 1.15 8.96 -14.90
N THR A 52 -0.18 8.89 -14.93
CA THR A 52 -0.95 8.17 -15.96
C THR A 52 -1.37 9.04 -17.14
N GLY A 53 -0.91 10.30 -17.20
CA GLY A 53 -1.21 11.21 -18.31
C GLY A 53 -2.51 12.01 -18.14
N GLU A 54 -2.92 12.27 -16.90
CA GLU A 54 -4.06 13.12 -16.54
C GLU A 54 -5.40 12.62 -17.15
N ILE A 55 -5.64 11.31 -17.05
CA ILE A 55 -6.86 10.66 -17.55
C ILE A 55 -8.11 11.00 -16.73
N ALA A 56 -7.95 11.40 -15.48
CA ALA A 56 -9.03 11.78 -14.58
C ALA A 56 -9.14 13.30 -14.41
N PRO A 57 -10.32 13.83 -13.99
CA PRO A 57 -10.49 15.25 -13.73
C PRO A 57 -9.50 15.77 -12.71
N LYS A 58 -8.99 16.99 -12.94
CA LYS A 58 -8.07 17.64 -12.01
C LYS A 58 -8.83 18.11 -10.77
N MET A 59 -8.38 17.67 -9.60
CA MET A 59 -8.97 18.05 -8.32
C MET A 59 -8.51 19.44 -7.88
N ASP A 60 -9.46 20.26 -7.40
CA ASP A 60 -9.14 21.55 -6.77
C ASP A 60 -9.02 21.40 -5.26
N ILE A 61 -7.83 21.02 -4.82
CA ILE A 61 -7.50 20.84 -3.40
C ILE A 61 -7.69 22.15 -2.62
N LYS A 62 -7.46 23.31 -3.24
CA LYS A 62 -7.60 24.60 -2.56
C LYS A 62 -9.06 24.87 -2.19
N ILE A 63 -10.00 24.57 -3.07
CA ILE A 63 -11.43 24.69 -2.79
C ILE A 63 -11.84 23.70 -1.69
N LEU A 64 -11.37 22.45 -1.77
CA LEU A 64 -11.65 21.44 -0.74
C LEU A 64 -11.19 21.92 0.64
N LEU A 65 -9.96 22.38 0.76
CA LEU A 65 -9.42 22.87 2.04
C LEU A 65 -10.16 24.12 2.53
N ALA A 66 -10.50 25.05 1.63
CA ALA A 66 -11.24 26.26 2.00
C ALA A 66 -12.69 26.00 2.45
N CYS A 67 -13.25 24.86 2.07
CA CYS A 67 -14.61 24.43 2.40
C CYS A 67 -14.67 23.42 3.57
N LEU A 68 -13.54 23.08 4.15
CA LEU A 68 -13.47 22.19 5.30
C LEU A 68 -13.88 22.98 6.57
N THR A 69 -14.74 22.40 7.39
CA THR A 69 -15.24 23.04 8.60
C THR A 69 -15.40 22.04 9.74
N ILE A 70 -15.38 22.55 10.97
CA ILE A 70 -15.64 21.76 12.17
C ILE A 70 -17.04 22.15 12.67
N THR A 71 -17.91 21.15 12.83
CA THR A 71 -19.27 21.36 13.33
C THR A 71 -19.29 21.57 14.85
N GLU A 72 -20.41 22.04 15.39
CA GLU A 72 -20.64 22.17 16.83
C GLU A 72 -20.42 20.84 17.56
N ASN A 73 -20.71 19.71 16.91
CA ASN A 73 -20.47 18.35 17.42
C ASN A 73 -19.00 17.93 17.32
N LYS A 74 -18.07 18.85 17.01
CA LYS A 74 -16.63 18.58 16.87
C LYS A 74 -16.31 17.54 15.78
N GLU A 75 -17.11 17.48 14.72
CA GLU A 75 -16.90 16.65 13.56
C GLU A 75 -16.36 17.47 12.38
N LEU A 76 -15.42 16.86 11.64
CA LEU A 76 -14.89 17.44 10.40
C LEU A 76 -15.89 17.20 9.27
N LYS A 77 -16.33 18.27 8.60
CA LYS A 77 -17.28 18.21 7.47
C LYS A 77 -16.95 19.22 6.39
N TYR A 78 -17.45 18.96 5.19
CA TYR A 78 -17.42 19.91 4.09
C TYR A 78 -18.71 20.72 4.05
N VAL A 79 -18.60 22.02 3.82
CA VAL A 79 -19.79 22.87 3.59
C VAL A 79 -20.44 22.50 2.25
N ALA A 80 -21.74 22.73 2.09
CA ALA A 80 -22.49 22.38 0.87
C ALA A 80 -21.87 22.96 -0.42
N LYS A 81 -21.18 24.09 -0.35
CA LYS A 81 -20.48 24.70 -1.48
C LYS A 81 -19.36 23.82 -2.04
N ALA A 82 -18.82 22.88 -1.24
CA ALA A 82 -17.78 21.97 -1.67
C ALA A 82 -18.29 20.78 -2.52
N ILE A 83 -19.60 20.56 -2.62
CA ILE A 83 -20.17 19.38 -3.29
C ILE A 83 -19.55 19.15 -4.68
N PRO A 84 -19.40 20.13 -5.58
CA PRO A 84 -18.78 19.90 -6.88
C PRO A 84 -17.31 19.43 -6.78
N ALA A 85 -16.54 20.01 -5.84
CA ALA A 85 -15.15 19.62 -5.64
C ALA A 85 -15.03 18.21 -5.02
N VAL A 86 -15.91 17.86 -4.09
CA VAL A 86 -16.02 16.51 -3.51
C VAL A 86 -16.39 15.51 -4.61
N GLN A 87 -17.36 15.84 -5.47
CA GLN A 87 -17.73 14.98 -6.60
C GLN A 87 -16.55 14.74 -7.54
N THR A 88 -15.76 15.77 -7.83
CA THR A 88 -14.55 15.62 -8.66
C THR A 88 -13.54 14.65 -8.06
N VAL A 89 -13.38 14.61 -6.73
CA VAL A 89 -12.51 13.62 -6.07
C VAL A 89 -13.04 12.21 -6.26
N VAL A 90 -14.34 12.01 -6.09
CA VAL A 90 -14.99 10.71 -6.27
C VAL A 90 -14.85 10.24 -7.72
N ASP A 91 -15.16 11.10 -8.69
CA ASP A 91 -15.05 10.79 -10.12
C ASP A 91 -13.61 10.46 -10.51
N SER A 92 -12.63 11.22 -10.00
CA SER A 92 -11.20 10.97 -10.24
C SER A 92 -10.78 9.63 -9.68
N ARG A 93 -11.22 9.30 -8.47
CA ARG A 93 -10.96 7.99 -7.85
C ARG A 93 -11.55 6.87 -8.70
N ASP A 94 -12.80 6.96 -9.08
CA ASP A 94 -13.49 5.92 -9.84
C ASP A 94 -12.83 5.67 -11.20
N ILE A 95 -12.40 6.73 -11.89
CA ILE A 95 -11.65 6.64 -13.16
C ILE A 95 -10.31 5.95 -12.96
N LEU A 96 -9.51 6.34 -11.95
CA LEU A 96 -8.21 5.71 -11.68
C LEU A 96 -8.38 4.24 -11.26
N TYR A 97 -9.40 3.93 -10.45
CA TYR A 97 -9.70 2.54 -10.09
C TYR A 97 -10.05 1.70 -11.32
N LEU A 98 -10.88 2.22 -12.22
CA LEU A 98 -11.31 1.48 -13.40
C LEU A 98 -10.18 1.30 -14.42
N TRP A 99 -9.44 2.36 -14.74
CA TRP A 99 -8.50 2.37 -15.85
C TRP A 99 -7.04 2.07 -15.45
N VAL A 100 -6.67 2.25 -14.19
CA VAL A 100 -5.30 2.04 -13.71
C VAL A 100 -5.24 0.84 -12.79
N TYR A 101 -5.86 0.90 -11.61
CA TYR A 101 -5.68 -0.11 -10.58
C TYR A 101 -6.36 -1.43 -10.92
N HIS A 102 -7.55 -1.40 -11.51
CA HIS A 102 -8.27 -2.59 -11.98
C HIS A 102 -8.10 -2.86 -13.47
N HIS A 103 -7.07 -2.27 -14.10
CA HIS A 103 -6.75 -2.61 -15.46
C HIS A 103 -6.39 -4.10 -15.55
N HIS A 104 -6.90 -4.78 -16.59
CA HIS A 104 -6.74 -6.24 -16.72
C HIS A 104 -5.29 -6.72 -16.68
N ILE A 105 -4.33 -5.93 -17.20
CA ILE A 105 -2.90 -6.24 -17.13
C ILE A 105 -2.40 -6.17 -15.69
N SER A 106 -2.79 -5.15 -14.90
CA SER A 106 -2.41 -5.01 -13.49
C SER A 106 -2.92 -6.19 -12.68
N ILE A 107 -4.21 -6.51 -12.81
CA ILE A 107 -4.84 -7.66 -12.14
C ILE A 107 -4.15 -8.98 -12.52
N TYR A 108 -3.83 -9.16 -13.82
CA TYR A 108 -3.14 -10.35 -14.28
C TYR A 108 -1.72 -10.46 -13.69
N THR A 109 -0.99 -9.36 -13.64
CA THR A 109 0.36 -9.30 -13.06
C THR A 109 0.33 -9.64 -11.58
N ASP A 110 -0.58 -9.05 -10.81
CA ASP A 110 -0.77 -9.34 -9.39
C ASP A 110 -1.11 -10.83 -9.15
N TYR A 111 -1.98 -11.38 -10.01
CA TYR A 111 -2.30 -12.81 -9.96
C TYR A 111 -1.07 -13.69 -10.21
N ILE A 112 -0.24 -13.36 -11.21
CA ILE A 112 0.98 -14.11 -11.50
C ILE A 112 1.98 -14.03 -10.37
N ILE A 113 2.21 -12.81 -9.83
CA ILE A 113 3.10 -12.62 -8.66
C ILE A 113 2.61 -13.43 -7.47
N GLY A 114 1.32 -13.38 -7.16
CA GLY A 114 0.71 -14.17 -6.09
C GLY A 114 0.90 -15.68 -6.28
N ARG A 115 0.79 -16.17 -7.53
CA ARG A 115 1.05 -17.60 -7.84
C ARG A 115 2.52 -17.96 -7.66
N ILE A 116 3.44 -17.12 -8.08
CA ILE A 116 4.88 -17.33 -7.91
C ILE A 116 5.21 -17.42 -6.43
N LEU A 117 4.78 -16.45 -5.62
CA LEU A 117 5.01 -16.45 -4.18
C LEU A 117 4.42 -17.70 -3.50
N LYS A 118 3.19 -18.06 -3.84
CA LYS A 118 2.55 -19.26 -3.32
C LYS A 118 3.33 -20.52 -3.68
N ARG A 119 3.83 -20.64 -4.92
CA ARG A 119 4.63 -21.78 -5.34
C ARG A 119 5.98 -21.84 -4.62
N CYS A 120 6.64 -20.69 -4.45
CA CYS A 120 7.87 -20.60 -3.66
C CYS A 120 7.66 -21.07 -2.22
N MET A 121 6.58 -20.65 -1.57
CA MET A 121 6.23 -21.10 -0.22
C MET A 121 5.96 -22.61 -0.15
N THR A 122 5.25 -23.17 -1.14
CA THR A 122 4.99 -24.61 -1.19
C THR A 122 6.30 -25.41 -1.36
N LEU A 123 7.18 -24.98 -2.27
CA LEU A 123 8.47 -25.61 -2.49
C LEU A 123 9.37 -25.54 -1.25
N TYR A 124 9.31 -24.44 -0.52
CA TYR A 124 9.99 -24.31 0.76
C TYR A 124 9.49 -25.33 1.78
N ASP A 125 8.16 -25.50 1.90
CA ASP A 125 7.57 -26.47 2.82
C ASP A 125 7.87 -27.94 2.41
N GLU A 126 7.90 -28.24 1.10
CA GLU A 126 8.20 -29.57 0.55
C GLU A 126 9.69 -29.94 0.68
N HIS A 127 10.60 -28.99 0.57
CA HIS A 127 12.05 -29.21 0.52
C HIS A 127 12.79 -28.65 1.73
N ARG A 128 12.15 -28.70 2.88
CA ARG A 128 12.69 -28.26 4.17
C ARG A 128 14.08 -28.82 4.40
N GLY A 129 15.13 -28.09 4.00
CA GLY A 129 16.51 -28.37 4.33
C GLY A 129 17.53 -28.44 3.19
N GLN A 130 17.20 -28.29 1.90
CA GLN A 130 18.21 -28.49 0.86
C GLN A 130 18.54 -27.33 -0.10
N ALA A 131 17.64 -26.40 -0.34
CA ALA A 131 17.93 -25.34 -1.35
C ALA A 131 17.45 -23.94 -0.99
N LEU A 132 16.71 -23.77 0.08
CA LEU A 132 16.06 -22.55 0.48
C LEU A 132 16.36 -22.17 1.92
N GLU A 133 17.50 -22.61 2.47
CA GLU A 133 18.00 -22.17 3.79
C GLU A 133 18.13 -20.66 3.89
N GLU A 134 18.29 -19.96 2.76
CA GLU A 134 18.35 -18.51 2.68
C GLU A 134 16.95 -17.84 2.69
N MET A 135 15.85 -18.59 2.48
CA MET A 135 14.48 -18.10 2.56
C MET A 135 13.74 -18.63 3.77
N ASN A 136 14.34 -18.49 4.94
CA ASN A 136 13.66 -18.85 6.17
C ASN A 136 12.40 -17.97 6.32
N ARG A 137 11.22 -18.59 6.17
CA ARG A 137 9.91 -17.93 6.29
C ARG A 137 9.78 -17.17 7.62
N GLU A 138 10.35 -17.72 8.69
CA GLU A 138 10.39 -17.09 10.00
C GLU A 138 11.32 -15.89 10.03
N GLU A 139 12.37 -15.87 9.19
CA GLU A 139 13.30 -14.76 9.10
C GLU A 139 12.75 -13.61 8.25
N TYR A 140 12.10 -13.89 7.12
CA TYR A 140 11.59 -12.87 6.21
C TYR A 140 10.19 -12.34 6.58
N PHE A 141 9.31 -13.17 7.09
CA PHE A 141 7.91 -12.82 7.36
C PHE A 141 7.56 -12.79 8.85
N SER A 142 8.54 -12.95 9.74
CA SER A 142 8.30 -12.79 11.16
C SER A 142 8.10 -11.31 11.53
N PRO A 143 7.29 -11.00 12.55
CA PRO A 143 7.20 -9.64 13.08
C PRO A 143 8.56 -9.05 13.45
N LYS A 144 9.52 -9.89 13.86
CA LYS A 144 10.88 -9.51 14.19
C LYS A 144 11.68 -9.12 12.94
N ALA A 145 11.55 -9.87 11.85
CA ALA A 145 12.21 -9.56 10.58
C ALA A 145 11.73 -8.22 10.01
N ILE A 146 10.42 -7.97 10.05
CA ILE A 146 9.84 -6.69 9.60
C ILE A 146 10.35 -5.53 10.46
N THR A 147 10.56 -5.74 11.76
CA THR A 147 10.99 -4.68 12.68
C THR A 147 12.51 -4.44 12.63
N ASP A 148 13.29 -5.50 12.54
CA ASP A 148 14.75 -5.45 12.66
C ASP A 148 15.45 -5.21 11.31
N TYR A 149 14.89 -5.70 10.20
CA TYR A 149 15.53 -5.71 8.87
C TYR A 149 14.86 -4.83 7.83
N LEU A 150 13.66 -4.26 8.12
CA LEU A 150 12.91 -3.42 7.15
C LEU A 150 12.85 -4.05 5.75
N ILE A 151 12.44 -5.31 5.68
CA ILE A 151 12.35 -6.05 4.40
C ILE A 151 11.46 -5.28 3.43
N THR A 152 11.99 -5.07 2.23
CA THR A 152 11.36 -4.34 1.14
C THR A 152 11.00 -5.28 -0.02
N ASP A 153 10.22 -4.78 -0.97
CA ASP A 153 9.90 -5.45 -2.23
C ASP A 153 11.18 -5.84 -2.99
N ASP A 154 12.21 -4.99 -2.95
CA ASP A 154 13.50 -5.21 -3.62
C ASP A 154 14.24 -6.43 -3.06
N ASP A 155 14.13 -6.68 -1.77
CA ASP A 155 14.72 -7.86 -1.14
C ASP A 155 14.06 -9.14 -1.67
N ILE A 156 12.72 -9.13 -1.80
CA ILE A 156 11.95 -10.25 -2.36
C ILE A 156 12.34 -10.48 -3.83
N TYR A 157 12.41 -9.42 -4.65
CA TYR A 157 12.81 -9.52 -6.05
C TYR A 157 14.24 -10.01 -6.22
N SER A 158 15.18 -9.52 -5.44
CA SER A 158 16.58 -9.96 -5.44
C SER A 158 16.68 -11.45 -5.14
N HIS A 159 15.89 -11.94 -4.20
CA HIS A 159 15.83 -13.32 -3.80
C HIS A 159 15.24 -14.22 -4.89
N LEU A 160 14.11 -13.83 -5.47
CA LEU A 160 13.51 -14.53 -6.62
C LEU A 160 14.47 -14.62 -7.80
N ARG A 161 15.25 -13.57 -8.05
CA ARG A 161 16.28 -13.55 -9.10
C ARG A 161 17.40 -14.53 -8.84
N LYS A 162 17.89 -14.64 -7.59
CA LYS A 162 18.89 -15.65 -7.20
C LYS A 162 18.37 -17.08 -7.45
N ILE A 163 17.15 -17.38 -7.01
CA ILE A 163 16.52 -18.70 -7.23
C ILE A 163 16.44 -19.02 -8.72
N TYR A 164 16.04 -18.04 -9.55
CA TYR A 164 15.96 -18.24 -11.00
C TYR A 164 17.33 -18.56 -11.61
N VAL A 165 18.38 -17.82 -11.25
CA VAL A 165 19.75 -18.08 -11.75
C VAL A 165 20.23 -19.47 -11.34
N LEU A 166 20.08 -19.86 -10.07
CA LEU A 166 20.44 -21.19 -9.58
C LEU A 166 19.67 -22.31 -10.31
N SER A 167 18.41 -22.07 -10.66
CA SER A 167 17.62 -23.04 -11.44
C SER A 167 18.11 -23.21 -12.87
N LEU A 168 18.70 -22.16 -13.47
CA LEU A 168 19.30 -22.22 -14.80
C LEU A 168 20.65 -23.00 -14.78
N GLU A 169 21.47 -22.74 -13.76
CA GLU A 169 22.75 -23.43 -13.58
C GLU A 169 22.54 -24.93 -13.42
N ARG A 170 21.58 -25.37 -12.60
CA ARG A 170 21.23 -26.79 -12.46
C ARG A 170 20.76 -27.45 -13.76
N LYS A 171 19.99 -26.73 -14.59
CA LYS A 171 19.56 -27.26 -15.90
C LYS A 171 20.74 -27.43 -16.87
N THR A 172 21.78 -26.62 -16.79
CA THR A 172 22.99 -26.74 -17.60
C THR A 172 23.85 -27.92 -17.14
N ASP A 173 23.90 -28.20 -15.84
CA ASP A 173 24.64 -29.36 -15.30
C ASP A 173 23.95 -30.66 -15.66
N ASP A 174 22.62 -30.76 -15.60
CA ASP A 174 21.85 -31.93 -16.06
C ASP A 174 22.02 -32.17 -17.56
N PHE A 175 22.17 -31.13 -18.39
CA PHE A 175 22.39 -31.26 -19.82
C PHE A 175 23.82 -31.78 -20.16
N ASN A 176 24.82 -31.39 -19.37
CA ASN A 176 26.20 -31.81 -19.53
C ASN A 176 26.48 -33.25 -19.00
N THR A 177 25.56 -33.79 -18.20
CA THR A 177 25.67 -35.16 -17.66
C THR A 177 25.05 -36.22 -18.61
N ILE A 178 24.31 -35.80 -19.64
CA ILE A 178 23.63 -36.66 -20.63
C ILE A 178 24.44 -36.79 -21.95
N THR A 179 25.52 -36.04 -22.09
CA THR A 179 26.46 -36.15 -23.21
C THR A 179 27.72 -36.88 -22.80
#